data_ba874d62ada6956f194f044a788f211d
#
_entry.id   ba874d62ada6956f194f044a788f211d
#
_cell.length_a   1.000
_cell.length_b   1.000
_cell.length_c   1.000
_cell.angle_alpha   90.00
_cell.angle_beta   90.00
_cell.angle_gamma   90.00
#
_symmetry.space_group_name_H-M   'P 1'
#
loop_
_entity.id
_entity.type
_entity.pdbx_description
1 polymer ?
#
loop_
_entity_poly.entity_id
_entity_poly.type
_entity_poly.pdbx_seq_one_letter_code
_entity_poly.pdbx_strand_id
1 'polypeptide(L)'
;MINLNNPQLQTTQDIKNCLHEALNNIPDFDNCTLLDYPSSSNLGDHLIWLGNILYIVKHRKAKIDYVSSIGNDFSESDFFNRSKGGPILLNGGGNFGDMWPFFQQFREKIIKQYRDRSIVILPQTIYYSSEEALAQSAKVLNDHPDLTIFVRDDRSFAIAQQAFFKCKVYQAPDMAFQMVDLPKINLNPSRSNRTLYLCRYDREMNYKFKPKNIPIENLDVDDWISFNWMNKIPKGWIYIPGLVRLIREGWQRGLKSPREWSSRQA
;
A
#
# COMPACT_ATOMS: atom_id res chain seq x y z
N MET A 1 20.06 -11.11 6.07
CA MET A 1 18.70 -11.29 6.65
C MET A 1 18.54 -10.26 7.75
N ILE A 2 17.57 -9.37 7.61
CA ILE A 2 17.21 -8.47 8.71
C ILE A 2 16.38 -9.32 9.69
N ASN A 3 16.96 -9.66 10.82
CA ASN A 3 16.24 -10.37 11.86
C ASN A 3 15.33 -9.35 12.59
N LEU A 4 14.07 -9.24 12.18
CA LEU A 4 13.06 -8.38 12.82
C LEU A 4 12.78 -8.81 14.29
N ASN A 5 13.21 -10.01 14.68
CA ASN A 5 13.21 -10.49 16.07
C ASN A 5 14.51 -10.12 16.81
N ASN A 6 15.36 -9.26 16.23
CA ASN A 6 16.58 -8.81 16.89
C ASN A 6 16.21 -7.98 18.13
N PRO A 7 16.67 -8.34 19.34
CA PRO A 7 16.40 -7.58 20.56
C PRO A 7 16.96 -6.14 20.55
N GLN A 8 17.77 -5.79 19.56
CA GLN A 8 18.26 -4.41 19.36
C GLN A 8 17.24 -3.49 18.66
N LEU A 9 16.15 -4.01 18.06
CA LEU A 9 15.09 -3.20 17.46
C LEU A 9 14.08 -2.75 18.53
N GLN A 10 14.42 -1.73 19.30
CA GLN A 10 13.59 -1.26 20.41
C GLN A 10 12.69 -0.08 20.04
N THR A 11 13.00 0.63 18.96
CA THR A 11 12.27 1.83 18.57
C THR A 11 11.83 1.78 17.10
N THR A 12 10.82 2.56 16.76
CA THR A 12 10.39 2.74 15.36
C THR A 12 11.51 3.36 14.50
N GLN A 13 12.42 4.12 15.11
CA GLN A 13 13.59 4.67 14.43
C GLN A 13 14.57 3.57 14.03
N ASP A 14 14.78 2.56 14.87
CA ASP A 14 15.64 1.42 14.54
C ASP A 14 15.06 0.66 13.34
N ILE A 15 13.74 0.46 13.28
CA ILE A 15 13.07 -0.17 12.14
C ILE A 15 13.26 0.66 10.87
N LYS A 16 13.16 2.00 10.95
CA LYS A 16 13.43 2.88 9.81
C LYS A 16 14.89 2.78 9.34
N ASN A 17 15.85 2.70 10.26
CA ASN A 17 17.25 2.53 9.91
C ASN A 17 17.49 1.21 9.17
N CYS A 18 16.87 0.10 9.65
CA CYS A 18 16.91 -1.19 8.95
C CYS A 18 16.26 -1.11 7.56
N LEU A 19 15.16 -0.36 7.42
CA LEU A 19 14.53 -0.13 6.12
C LEU A 19 15.52 0.57 5.16
N HIS A 20 16.19 1.63 5.60
CA HIS A 20 17.16 2.36 4.78
C HIS A 20 18.35 1.47 4.40
N GLU A 21 18.87 0.68 5.35
CA GLU A 21 19.93 -0.28 5.08
C GLU A 21 19.55 -1.30 3.99
N ALA A 22 18.34 -1.85 4.08
CA ALA A 22 17.85 -2.75 3.04
C ALA A 22 17.72 -2.05 1.67
N LEU A 23 17.13 -0.83 1.65
CA LEU A 23 16.91 -0.06 0.43
C LEU A 23 18.20 0.48 -0.21
N ASN A 24 19.35 0.45 0.48
CA ASN A 24 20.68 0.73 -0.11
C ASN A 24 21.09 -0.29 -1.18
N ASN A 25 20.39 -1.44 -1.29
CA ASN A 25 20.56 -2.35 -2.41
C ASN A 25 19.94 -1.85 -3.73
N ILE A 26 19.17 -0.75 -3.69
CA ILE A 26 18.72 -0.06 -4.90
C ILE A 26 19.87 0.85 -5.37
N PRO A 27 20.37 0.72 -6.60
CA PRO A 27 21.37 1.64 -7.15
C PRO A 27 20.94 3.10 -7.04
N ASP A 28 21.91 4.01 -7.05
CA ASP A 28 21.63 5.44 -7.04
C ASP A 28 20.89 5.89 -8.30
N PHE A 29 19.96 6.81 -8.14
CA PHE A 29 19.18 7.40 -9.22
C PHE A 29 18.81 8.85 -8.89
N ASP A 30 18.81 9.69 -9.91
CA ASP A 30 18.41 11.11 -9.81
C ASP A 30 16.92 11.31 -10.09
N ASN A 31 16.33 10.38 -10.81
CA ASN A 31 14.91 10.38 -11.15
C ASN A 31 14.34 8.97 -11.19
N CYS A 32 13.05 8.84 -11.01
CA CYS A 32 12.36 7.56 -11.07
C CYS A 32 10.90 7.73 -11.52
N THR A 33 10.30 6.62 -11.88
CA THR A 33 8.85 6.47 -12.01
C THR A 33 8.31 5.74 -10.80
N LEU A 34 7.18 6.20 -10.23
CA LEU A 34 6.51 5.54 -9.10
C LEU A 34 5.08 5.15 -9.52
N LEU A 35 4.82 3.86 -9.60
CA LEU A 35 3.55 3.29 -10.08
C LEU A 35 2.77 2.61 -8.96
N ASP A 36 1.51 2.27 -9.27
CA ASP A 36 0.58 1.63 -8.37
C ASP A 36 0.15 2.57 -7.22
N TYR A 37 -0.19 3.83 -7.59
CA TYR A 37 -0.79 4.78 -6.65
C TYR A 37 -2.07 4.19 -6.07
N PRO A 38 -2.25 4.16 -4.72
CA PRO A 38 -3.43 3.61 -4.10
C PRO A 38 -4.66 4.48 -4.35
N SER A 39 -5.51 4.04 -5.27
CA SER A 39 -6.81 4.68 -5.55
C SER A 39 -7.93 4.16 -4.63
N SER A 40 -7.61 3.22 -3.74
CA SER A 40 -8.53 2.67 -2.76
C SER A 40 -8.68 3.58 -1.55
N SER A 41 -9.61 3.26 -0.68
CA SER A 41 -9.84 3.95 0.58
C SER A 41 -9.04 3.35 1.75
N ASN A 42 -8.18 2.38 1.48
CA ASN A 42 -7.32 1.76 2.49
C ASN A 42 -6.23 2.75 2.93
N LEU A 43 -6.36 3.26 4.15
CA LEU A 43 -5.39 4.22 4.71
C LEU A 43 -3.99 3.61 4.82
N GLY A 44 -3.85 2.31 5.07
CA GLY A 44 -2.56 1.62 5.12
C GLY A 44 -1.79 1.77 3.81
N ASP A 45 -2.45 1.57 2.66
CA ASP A 45 -1.83 1.72 1.35
C ASP A 45 -1.39 3.17 1.09
N HIS A 46 -2.17 4.16 1.55
CA HIS A 46 -1.79 5.58 1.46
C HIS A 46 -0.60 5.92 2.35
N LEU A 47 -0.48 5.30 3.53
CA LEU A 47 0.67 5.49 4.41
C LEU A 47 1.94 4.90 3.77
N ILE A 48 1.86 3.72 3.15
CA ILE A 48 2.95 3.10 2.39
C ILE A 48 3.37 4.02 1.24
N TRP A 49 2.41 4.54 0.49
CA TRP A 49 2.66 5.46 -0.61
C TRP A 49 3.37 6.74 -0.16
N LEU A 50 2.89 7.35 0.92
CA LEU A 50 3.56 8.53 1.51
C LEU A 50 4.99 8.19 1.95
N GLY A 51 5.20 7.00 2.51
CA GLY A 51 6.53 6.49 2.86
C GLY A 51 7.45 6.40 1.63
N ASN A 52 6.95 5.92 0.48
CA ASN A 52 7.70 5.89 -0.77
C ASN A 52 8.12 7.29 -1.20
N ILE A 53 7.18 8.26 -1.18
CA ILE A 53 7.48 9.65 -1.54
C ILE A 53 8.55 10.24 -0.62
N LEU A 54 8.43 10.05 0.69
CA LEU A 54 9.39 10.55 1.67
C LEU A 54 10.79 9.93 1.44
N TYR A 55 10.86 8.64 1.15
CA TYR A 55 12.11 7.97 0.82
C TYR A 55 12.74 8.57 -0.44
N ILE A 56 11.99 8.64 -1.54
CA ILE A 56 12.50 9.12 -2.83
C ILE A 56 12.93 10.58 -2.73
N VAL A 57 12.05 11.45 -2.25
CA VAL A 57 12.26 12.90 -2.32
C VAL A 57 13.19 13.40 -1.20
N LYS A 58 13.01 12.92 0.04
CA LYS A 58 13.79 13.43 1.17
C LYS A 58 15.08 12.66 1.41
N HIS A 59 15.04 11.33 1.33
CA HIS A 59 16.21 10.52 1.63
C HIS A 59 17.13 10.35 0.41
N ARG A 60 16.58 9.94 -0.73
CA ARG A 60 17.34 9.78 -1.98
C ARG A 60 17.60 11.10 -2.70
N LYS A 61 16.84 12.16 -2.39
CA LYS A 61 16.86 13.47 -3.06
C LYS A 61 16.60 13.37 -4.56
N ALA A 62 15.88 12.35 -4.98
CA ALA A 62 15.54 12.07 -6.36
C ALA A 62 14.19 12.66 -6.74
N LYS A 63 13.98 12.84 -8.04
CA LYS A 63 12.75 13.37 -8.62
C LYS A 63 11.83 12.24 -9.07
N ILE A 64 10.54 12.37 -8.82
CA ILE A 64 9.53 11.49 -9.41
C ILE A 64 9.02 12.13 -10.69
N ASP A 65 9.37 11.53 -11.84
CA ASP A 65 9.03 12.08 -13.16
C ASP A 65 7.62 11.70 -13.60
N TYR A 66 7.16 10.51 -13.23
CA TYR A 66 5.84 10.01 -13.58
C TYR A 66 5.23 9.21 -12.42
N VAL A 67 3.96 9.43 -12.19
CA VAL A 67 3.13 8.74 -11.20
C VAL A 67 1.85 8.28 -11.85
N SER A 68 1.42 7.08 -11.56
CA SER A 68 0.13 6.56 -12.03
C SER A 68 -0.45 5.55 -11.04
N SER A 69 -1.77 5.52 -10.96
CA SER A 69 -2.51 4.38 -10.44
C SER A 69 -2.48 3.23 -11.45
N ILE A 70 -3.13 2.11 -11.13
CA ILE A 70 -3.25 0.95 -12.01
C ILE A 70 -4.45 1.12 -12.97
N GLY A 71 -4.51 0.28 -13.99
CA GLY A 71 -5.64 0.26 -14.93
C GLY A 71 -5.70 1.45 -15.86
N ASN A 72 -6.86 2.08 -15.96
CA ASN A 72 -7.12 3.17 -16.93
C ASN A 72 -6.35 4.46 -16.65
N ASP A 73 -5.81 4.62 -15.46
CA ASP A 73 -5.01 5.79 -15.08
C ASP A 73 -3.56 5.70 -15.62
N PHE A 74 -3.13 4.51 -16.03
CA PHE A 74 -1.82 4.30 -16.64
C PHE A 74 -1.91 4.55 -18.15
N SER A 75 -1.25 5.63 -18.60
CA SER A 75 -1.11 5.99 -20.00
C SER A 75 0.32 5.69 -20.48
N GLU A 76 0.45 4.80 -21.46
CA GLU A 76 1.77 4.44 -22.03
C GLU A 76 2.42 5.63 -22.74
N SER A 77 1.62 6.48 -23.41
CA SER A 77 2.12 7.69 -24.05
C SER A 77 2.64 8.71 -23.04
N ASP A 78 1.91 8.93 -21.93
CA ASP A 78 2.38 9.84 -20.88
C ASP A 78 3.59 9.28 -20.14
N PHE A 79 3.61 7.97 -19.90
CA PHE A 79 4.78 7.29 -19.34
C PHE A 79 6.00 7.51 -20.24
N PHE A 80 5.90 7.25 -21.54
CA PHE A 80 6.98 7.43 -22.50
C PHE A 80 7.49 8.87 -22.53
N ASN A 81 6.58 9.84 -22.56
CA ASN A 81 6.92 11.26 -22.66
C ASN A 81 7.54 11.84 -21.37
N ARG A 82 7.17 11.32 -20.20
CA ARG A 82 7.51 11.91 -18.90
C ARG A 82 8.59 11.15 -18.15
N SER A 83 8.64 9.83 -18.28
CA SER A 83 9.61 8.98 -17.59
C SER A 83 11.00 9.11 -18.26
N LYS A 84 11.97 9.64 -17.50
CA LYS A 84 13.30 10.04 -18.03
C LYS A 84 14.41 8.98 -17.82
N GLY A 85 14.08 7.71 -17.81
CA GLY A 85 15.08 6.65 -17.84
C GLY A 85 15.55 6.10 -16.50
N GLY A 86 15.19 6.67 -15.35
CA GLY A 86 15.46 6.11 -14.02
C GLY A 86 14.67 4.83 -13.74
N PRO A 87 14.85 4.17 -12.58
CA PRO A 87 14.16 2.93 -12.25
C PRO A 87 12.65 3.13 -12.20
N ILE A 88 11.91 2.05 -12.47
CA ILE A 88 10.48 1.96 -12.22
C ILE A 88 10.28 1.35 -10.84
N LEU A 89 9.74 2.13 -9.91
CA LEU A 89 9.39 1.68 -8.57
C LEU A 89 7.91 1.32 -8.53
N LEU A 90 7.59 0.12 -8.09
CA LEU A 90 6.23 -0.36 -7.86
C LEU A 90 5.90 -0.28 -6.37
N ASN A 91 4.74 0.28 -6.03
CA ASN A 91 4.31 0.49 -4.65
C ASN A 91 4.37 -0.79 -3.82
N GLY A 92 4.69 -0.66 -2.54
CA GLY A 92 4.67 -1.73 -1.57
C GLY A 92 3.26 -2.12 -1.10
N GLY A 93 3.17 -3.01 -0.12
CA GLY A 93 1.91 -3.36 0.52
C GLY A 93 1.58 -4.85 0.58
N GLY A 94 0.31 -5.21 0.38
CA GLY A 94 -0.19 -6.58 0.48
C GLY A 94 -0.89 -7.09 -0.77
N ASN A 95 -0.62 -6.53 -1.94
CA ASN A 95 -1.31 -6.85 -3.18
C ASN A 95 -0.48 -7.69 -4.17
N PHE A 96 0.63 -8.29 -3.72
CA PHE A 96 1.48 -9.13 -4.56
C PHE A 96 0.98 -10.58 -4.56
N GLY A 97 0.49 -11.02 -5.72
CA GLY A 97 -0.01 -12.37 -5.95
C GLY A 97 -1.47 -12.38 -6.42
N ASP A 98 -2.12 -13.53 -6.29
CA ASP A 98 -3.41 -13.80 -6.91
C ASP A 98 -4.64 -13.42 -6.07
N MET A 99 -4.45 -12.98 -4.82
CA MET A 99 -5.56 -12.45 -4.01
C MET A 99 -6.15 -11.19 -4.64
N TRP A 100 -5.30 -10.38 -5.27
CA TRP A 100 -5.66 -9.14 -5.95
C TRP A 100 -5.20 -9.19 -7.42
N PRO A 101 -5.85 -9.97 -8.27
CA PRO A 101 -5.35 -10.31 -9.61
C PRO A 101 -5.14 -9.09 -10.51
N PHE A 102 -5.95 -8.05 -10.35
CA PHE A 102 -5.81 -6.82 -11.13
C PHE A 102 -4.47 -6.10 -10.87
N PHE A 103 -4.03 -6.05 -9.62
CA PHE A 103 -2.72 -5.50 -9.24
C PHE A 103 -1.58 -6.37 -9.77
N GLN A 104 -1.71 -7.69 -9.67
CA GLN A 104 -0.70 -8.61 -10.16
C GLN A 104 -0.56 -8.54 -11.68
N GLN A 105 -1.66 -8.49 -12.41
CA GLN A 105 -1.65 -8.36 -13.87
C GLN A 105 -0.98 -7.04 -14.32
N PHE A 106 -1.26 -5.94 -13.61
CA PHE A 106 -0.60 -4.66 -13.90
C PHE A 106 0.91 -4.75 -13.65
N ARG A 107 1.33 -5.31 -12.52
CA ARG A 107 2.75 -5.52 -12.18
C ARG A 107 3.46 -6.34 -13.27
N GLU A 108 2.87 -7.46 -13.65
CA GLU A 108 3.42 -8.32 -14.69
C GLU A 108 3.46 -7.66 -16.08
N LYS A 109 2.46 -6.83 -16.40
CA LYS A 109 2.46 -6.02 -17.63
C LYS A 109 3.68 -5.08 -17.66
N ILE A 110 3.91 -4.34 -16.57
CA ILE A 110 5.05 -3.43 -16.47
C ILE A 110 6.38 -4.19 -16.59
N ILE A 111 6.53 -5.32 -15.89
CA ILE A 111 7.73 -6.15 -15.93
C ILE A 111 7.99 -6.70 -17.34
N LYS A 112 6.97 -7.15 -18.06
CA LYS A 112 7.10 -7.65 -19.42
C LYS A 112 7.46 -6.55 -20.43
N GLN A 113 6.88 -5.39 -20.27
CA GLN A 113 6.93 -4.30 -21.25
C GLN A 113 8.23 -3.49 -21.16
N TYR A 114 8.78 -3.29 -19.95
CA TYR A 114 9.92 -2.40 -19.74
C TYR A 114 11.19 -3.18 -19.33
N ARG A 115 11.59 -4.11 -20.17
CA ARG A 115 12.75 -4.99 -19.94
C ARG A 115 14.10 -4.27 -20.00
N ASP A 116 14.14 -3.10 -20.57
CA ASP A 116 15.31 -2.21 -20.67
C ASP A 116 15.47 -1.28 -19.45
N ARG A 117 14.56 -1.36 -18.49
CA ARG A 117 14.54 -0.52 -17.28
C ARG A 117 14.78 -1.37 -16.05
N SER A 118 15.53 -0.84 -15.08
CA SER A 118 15.56 -1.42 -13.74
C SER A 118 14.17 -1.31 -13.10
N ILE A 119 13.63 -2.40 -12.59
CA ILE A 119 12.36 -2.43 -11.88
C ILE A 119 12.57 -2.84 -10.44
N VAL A 120 11.97 -2.09 -9.52
CA VAL A 120 12.04 -2.34 -8.09
C VAL A 120 10.62 -2.49 -7.54
N ILE A 121 10.31 -3.64 -6.97
CA ILE A 121 9.10 -3.84 -6.17
C ILE A 121 9.45 -3.49 -4.73
N LEU A 122 8.83 -2.42 -4.21
CA LEU A 122 9.02 -1.96 -2.83
C LEU A 122 8.37 -2.94 -1.83
N PRO A 123 8.71 -2.91 -0.53
CA PRO A 123 8.37 -3.96 0.42
C PRO A 123 6.93 -4.45 0.37
N GLN A 124 6.76 -5.74 0.00
CA GLN A 124 5.48 -6.41 -0.23
C GLN A 124 5.29 -7.63 0.68
N THR A 125 4.03 -7.99 0.94
CA THR A 125 3.65 -9.33 1.34
C THR A 125 3.19 -10.11 0.12
N ILE A 126 3.69 -11.35 -0.02
CA ILE A 126 3.40 -12.23 -1.15
C ILE A 126 2.37 -13.29 -0.73
N TYR A 127 1.33 -13.43 -1.54
CA TYR A 127 0.33 -14.49 -1.36
C TYR A 127 -0.09 -15.08 -2.69
N TYR A 128 -0.06 -16.41 -2.79
CA TYR A 128 -0.63 -17.17 -3.89
C TYR A 128 -1.51 -18.28 -3.32
N SER A 129 -2.68 -18.48 -3.94
CA SER A 129 -3.65 -19.52 -3.57
C SER A 129 -3.27 -20.87 -4.11
N SER A 130 -2.45 -20.92 -5.18
CA SER A 130 -1.99 -22.17 -5.80
C SER A 130 -0.54 -22.07 -6.31
N GLU A 131 0.10 -23.25 -6.43
CA GLU A 131 1.46 -23.37 -7.00
C GLU A 131 1.48 -23.00 -8.49
N GLU A 132 0.41 -23.27 -9.21
CA GLU A 132 0.28 -22.95 -10.63
C GLU A 132 0.28 -21.42 -10.87
N ALA A 133 -0.46 -20.68 -10.04
CA ALA A 133 -0.49 -19.22 -10.10
C ALA A 133 0.89 -18.62 -9.78
N LEU A 134 1.56 -19.17 -8.76
CA LEU A 134 2.93 -18.78 -8.42
C LEU A 134 3.90 -19.07 -9.58
N ALA A 135 3.83 -20.27 -10.17
CA ALA A 135 4.70 -20.66 -11.28
C ALA A 135 4.49 -19.79 -12.54
N GLN A 136 3.24 -19.36 -12.82
CA GLN A 136 2.96 -18.44 -13.93
C GLN A 136 3.61 -17.07 -13.69
N SER A 137 3.44 -16.52 -12.51
CA SER A 137 4.10 -15.25 -12.13
C SER A 137 5.62 -15.38 -12.15
N ALA A 138 6.16 -16.49 -11.64
CA ALA A 138 7.59 -16.74 -11.61
C ALA A 138 8.23 -16.75 -13.01
N LYS A 139 7.57 -17.25 -14.03
CA LYS A 139 8.04 -17.18 -15.42
C LYS A 139 8.25 -15.74 -15.87
N VAL A 140 7.30 -14.85 -15.52
CA VAL A 140 7.37 -13.44 -15.92
C VAL A 140 8.47 -12.72 -15.17
N LEU A 141 8.54 -12.90 -13.85
CA LEU A 141 9.49 -12.17 -12.99
C LEU A 141 10.93 -12.63 -13.27
N ASN A 142 11.15 -13.93 -13.40
CA ASN A 142 12.49 -14.49 -13.69
C ASN A 142 12.98 -14.20 -15.12
N ASP A 143 12.11 -13.80 -16.03
CA ASP A 143 12.50 -13.41 -17.40
C ASP A 143 13.03 -11.97 -17.46
N HIS A 144 12.78 -11.13 -16.45
CA HIS A 144 13.25 -9.76 -16.43
C HIS A 144 14.74 -9.68 -16.06
N PRO A 145 15.57 -8.94 -16.83
CA PRO A 145 17.02 -8.92 -16.62
C PRO A 145 17.47 -8.16 -15.35
N ASP A 146 16.70 -7.17 -14.89
CA ASP A 146 17.05 -6.35 -13.73
C ASP A 146 15.84 -6.05 -12.86
N LEU A 147 15.34 -7.07 -12.15
CA LEU A 147 14.23 -6.98 -11.20
C LEU A 147 14.70 -7.17 -9.77
N THR A 148 14.42 -6.17 -8.93
CA THR A 148 14.68 -6.22 -7.49
C THR A 148 13.35 -6.29 -6.75
N ILE A 149 13.24 -7.19 -5.78
CA ILE A 149 12.03 -7.43 -5.00
C ILE A 149 12.36 -7.26 -3.52
N PHE A 150 11.66 -6.35 -2.86
CA PHE A 150 11.69 -6.26 -1.40
C PHE A 150 10.44 -6.89 -0.83
N VAL A 151 10.60 -7.66 0.25
CA VAL A 151 9.52 -8.32 0.97
C VAL A 151 9.60 -8.00 2.45
N ARG A 152 8.47 -7.91 3.13
CA ARG A 152 8.39 -7.39 4.51
C ARG A 152 8.15 -8.45 5.58
N ASP A 153 8.09 -9.72 5.20
CA ASP A 153 7.88 -10.83 6.13
C ASP A 153 8.63 -12.10 5.68
N ASP A 154 8.90 -13.00 6.64
CA ASP A 154 9.71 -14.20 6.43
C ASP A 154 9.07 -15.19 5.44
N ARG A 155 7.73 -15.30 5.47
CA ARG A 155 7.00 -16.18 4.55
C ARG A 155 7.15 -15.70 3.11
N SER A 156 6.96 -14.41 2.89
CA SER A 156 7.14 -13.79 1.58
C SER A 156 8.58 -13.91 1.09
N PHE A 157 9.55 -13.81 2.00
CA PHE A 157 10.96 -13.98 1.66
C PHE A 157 11.26 -15.39 1.22
N ALA A 158 10.78 -16.41 1.94
CA ALA A 158 10.96 -17.81 1.55
C ALA A 158 10.33 -18.11 0.18
N ILE A 159 9.10 -17.63 -0.08
CA ILE A 159 8.44 -17.77 -1.38
C ILE A 159 9.27 -17.11 -2.48
N ALA A 160 9.71 -15.88 -2.27
CA ALA A 160 10.45 -15.12 -3.29
C ALA A 160 11.80 -15.76 -3.61
N GLN A 161 12.56 -16.19 -2.61
CA GLN A 161 13.84 -16.88 -2.82
C GLN A 161 13.69 -18.18 -3.61
N GLN A 162 12.64 -18.95 -3.36
CA GLN A 162 12.40 -20.21 -4.04
C GLN A 162 11.86 -20.01 -5.47
N ALA A 163 10.87 -19.12 -5.64
CA ALA A 163 10.17 -18.99 -6.91
C ALA A 163 10.82 -17.98 -7.86
N PHE A 164 11.36 -16.87 -7.35
CA PHE A 164 11.91 -15.77 -8.15
C PHE A 164 13.43 -15.75 -8.14
N PHE A 165 14.02 -16.93 -8.39
CA PHE A 165 15.44 -17.22 -8.19
C PHE A 165 16.40 -16.43 -9.10
N LYS A 166 15.90 -15.78 -10.17
CA LYS A 166 16.70 -14.88 -11.01
C LYS A 166 16.58 -13.40 -10.58
N CYS A 167 15.66 -13.09 -9.69
CA CYS A 167 15.49 -11.75 -9.17
C CYS A 167 16.42 -11.47 -7.99
N LYS A 168 16.76 -10.20 -7.78
CA LYS A 168 17.42 -9.76 -6.54
C LYS A 168 16.35 -9.65 -5.44
N VAL A 169 16.42 -10.51 -4.42
CA VAL A 169 15.41 -10.55 -3.35
C VAL A 169 16.02 -10.10 -2.02
N TYR A 170 15.40 -9.12 -1.40
CA TYR A 170 15.80 -8.58 -0.10
C TYR A 170 14.63 -8.51 0.86
N GLN A 171 14.91 -8.70 2.15
CA GLN A 171 13.95 -8.46 3.21
C GLN A 171 14.09 -7.02 3.71
N ALA A 172 12.97 -6.31 3.88
CA ALA A 172 12.93 -4.94 4.36
C ALA A 172 11.66 -4.66 5.17
N PRO A 173 11.70 -3.81 6.19
CA PRO A 173 10.49 -3.30 6.84
C PRO A 173 9.55 -2.58 5.85
N ASP A 174 8.31 -2.38 6.28
CA ASP A 174 7.31 -1.65 5.50
C ASP A 174 7.69 -0.17 5.26
N MET A 175 7.37 0.35 4.09
CA MET A 175 7.67 1.74 3.72
C MET A 175 6.98 2.77 4.64
N ALA A 176 5.91 2.42 5.31
CA ALA A 176 5.23 3.30 6.27
C ALA A 176 6.14 3.74 7.43
N PHE A 177 7.20 2.98 7.74
CA PHE A 177 8.18 3.39 8.75
C PHE A 177 9.02 4.62 8.38
N GLN A 178 8.94 5.11 7.14
CA GLN A 178 9.51 6.41 6.78
C GLN A 178 8.84 7.59 7.51
N MET A 179 7.64 7.40 8.05
CA MET A 179 6.86 8.45 8.70
C MET A 179 7.19 8.67 10.18
N VAL A 180 8.19 7.99 10.71
CA VAL A 180 8.63 8.15 12.12
C VAL A 180 8.97 9.61 12.46
N ASP A 181 9.45 10.38 11.49
CA ASP A 181 9.85 11.79 11.67
C ASP A 181 8.68 12.77 11.52
N LEU A 182 7.47 12.30 11.23
CA LEU A 182 6.31 13.20 11.16
C LEU A 182 6.00 13.76 12.56
N PRO A 183 5.54 15.02 12.64
CA PRO A 183 5.16 15.63 13.91
C PRO A 183 4.14 14.74 14.64
N LYS A 184 4.41 14.47 15.90
CA LYS A 184 3.44 13.73 16.73
C LYS A 184 2.19 14.57 16.90
N ILE A 185 1.04 14.00 16.56
CA ILE A 185 -0.25 14.63 16.86
C ILE A 185 -0.47 14.48 18.37
N ASN A 186 -0.51 15.60 19.09
CA ASN A 186 -0.87 15.59 20.50
C ASN A 186 -2.38 15.33 20.60
N LEU A 187 -2.74 14.05 20.67
CA LEU A 187 -4.07 13.64 21.05
C LEU A 187 -4.12 13.65 22.58
N ASN A 188 -5.04 14.42 23.16
CA ASN A 188 -5.42 14.25 24.56
C ASN A 188 -6.43 13.09 24.63
N PRO A 189 -6.00 11.83 24.84
CA PRO A 189 -6.92 10.74 24.89
C PRO A 189 -7.65 10.79 26.23
N SER A 190 -8.94 11.06 26.21
CA SER A 190 -9.79 10.69 27.33
C SER A 190 -9.84 9.15 27.36
N ARG A 191 -9.26 8.54 28.39
CA ARG A 191 -9.36 7.09 28.58
C ARG A 191 -10.81 6.72 28.83
N SER A 192 -11.39 5.93 27.95
CA SER A 192 -12.69 5.28 28.16
C SER A 192 -12.46 3.82 28.61
N ASN A 193 -13.39 3.25 29.36
CA ASN A 193 -13.39 1.83 29.70
C ASN A 193 -13.89 0.95 28.55
N ARG A 194 -13.81 1.42 27.31
CA ARG A 194 -14.24 0.71 26.10
C ARG A 194 -13.05 0.11 25.39
N THR A 195 -13.24 -1.07 24.83
CA THR A 195 -12.25 -1.74 23.98
C THR A 195 -12.58 -1.48 22.54
N LEU A 196 -11.64 -0.93 21.77
CA LEU A 196 -11.78 -0.79 20.33
C LEU A 196 -11.25 -2.05 19.64
N TYR A 197 -12.11 -2.70 18.87
CA TYR A 197 -11.74 -3.80 17.99
C TYR A 197 -11.77 -3.31 16.55
N LEU A 198 -10.59 -3.11 15.95
CA LEU A 198 -10.44 -2.79 14.53
C LEU A 198 -10.61 -4.08 13.73
N CYS A 199 -11.73 -4.23 13.06
CA CYS A 199 -12.11 -5.44 12.32
C CYS A 199 -12.27 -5.13 10.84
N ARG A 200 -11.45 -5.74 10.00
CA ARG A 200 -11.61 -5.65 8.54
C ARG A 200 -12.90 -6.31 8.08
N TYR A 201 -13.56 -5.68 7.09
CA TYR A 201 -14.78 -6.18 6.46
C TYR A 201 -14.57 -6.59 4.99
N ASP A 202 -13.32 -6.63 4.53
CA ASP A 202 -12.96 -7.02 3.17
C ASP A 202 -12.57 -8.51 3.03
N ARG A 203 -11.98 -8.87 1.88
CA ARG A 203 -11.55 -10.24 1.57
C ARG A 203 -10.48 -10.80 2.50
N GLU A 204 -9.74 -9.95 3.20
CA GLU A 204 -8.70 -10.34 4.15
C GLU A 204 -9.26 -10.59 5.56
N MET A 205 -10.58 -10.45 5.77
CA MET A 205 -11.20 -10.69 7.06
C MET A 205 -11.04 -12.14 7.51
N ASN A 206 -10.47 -12.32 8.70
CA ASN A 206 -10.43 -13.64 9.33
C ASN A 206 -11.77 -13.94 10.02
N TYR A 207 -12.56 -14.84 9.43
CA TYR A 207 -13.90 -15.20 9.90
C TYR A 207 -13.95 -15.79 11.31
N LYS A 208 -12.82 -16.31 11.83
CA LYS A 208 -12.73 -16.81 13.22
C LYS A 208 -12.85 -15.67 14.26
N PHE A 209 -12.44 -14.47 13.87
CA PHE A 209 -12.42 -13.28 14.72
C PHE A 209 -13.54 -12.28 14.39
N LYS A 210 -14.70 -12.77 13.95
CA LYS A 210 -15.87 -11.89 13.79
C LYS A 210 -16.23 -11.23 15.13
N PRO A 211 -16.63 -9.95 15.12
CA PRO A 211 -16.96 -9.22 16.36
C PRO A 211 -17.91 -9.96 17.30
N LYS A 212 -18.91 -10.65 16.76
CA LYS A 212 -19.87 -11.44 17.52
C LYS A 212 -19.26 -12.63 18.29
N ASN A 213 -18.06 -13.03 17.93
CA ASN A 213 -17.36 -14.15 18.56
C ASN A 213 -16.35 -13.68 19.62
N ILE A 214 -16.23 -12.37 19.85
CA ILE A 214 -15.29 -11.77 20.79
C ILE A 214 -15.98 -11.58 22.13
N PRO A 215 -15.62 -12.32 23.19
CA PRO A 215 -16.27 -12.25 24.49
C PRO A 215 -15.74 -11.09 25.34
N ILE A 216 -15.88 -9.86 24.83
CA ILE A 216 -15.45 -8.63 25.53
C ILE A 216 -16.66 -7.71 25.69
N GLU A 217 -16.92 -7.32 26.92
CA GLU A 217 -17.93 -6.31 27.25
C GLU A 217 -17.44 -4.92 26.82
N ASN A 218 -18.38 -4.04 26.50
CA ASN A 218 -18.09 -2.65 26.04
C ASN A 218 -17.17 -2.58 24.81
N LEU A 219 -17.39 -3.48 23.84
CA LEU A 219 -16.65 -3.54 22.59
C LEU A 219 -17.17 -2.51 21.58
N ASP A 220 -16.31 -1.60 21.15
CA ASP A 220 -16.52 -0.78 19.96
C ASP A 220 -15.87 -1.50 18.76
N VAL A 221 -16.64 -1.68 17.69
CA VAL A 221 -16.13 -2.31 16.47
C VAL A 221 -16.06 -1.27 15.37
N ASP A 222 -14.90 -1.10 14.78
CA ASP A 222 -14.69 -0.19 13.66
C ASP A 222 -13.67 -0.77 12.68
N ASP A 223 -13.57 -0.21 11.50
CA ASP A 223 -12.53 -0.45 10.53
C ASP A 223 -11.76 0.86 10.30
N TRP A 224 -10.52 0.78 9.78
CA TRP A 224 -9.75 1.95 9.35
C TRP A 224 -10.50 2.85 8.37
N ILE A 225 -11.49 2.26 7.70
CA ILE A 225 -12.36 2.93 6.77
C ILE A 225 -13.72 3.10 7.43
N SER A 226 -13.92 4.19 8.11
CA SER A 226 -15.26 4.59 8.52
C SER A 226 -16.08 5.02 7.30
N PHE A 227 -16.55 4.04 6.50
CA PHE A 227 -17.49 4.27 5.40
C PHE A 227 -18.94 4.30 5.85
N ASN A 228 -19.20 4.58 7.12
CA ASN A 228 -20.56 4.78 7.61
C ASN A 228 -21.34 5.80 6.77
N TRP A 229 -20.64 6.73 6.11
CA TRP A 229 -21.27 7.64 5.15
C TRP A 229 -21.73 6.95 3.86
N MET A 230 -21.02 5.91 3.36
CA MET A 230 -21.42 5.15 2.16
C MET A 230 -22.68 4.33 2.41
N ASN A 231 -22.84 3.79 3.63
CA ASN A 231 -24.05 3.06 4.01
C ASN A 231 -25.32 3.95 4.05
N LYS A 232 -25.14 5.27 4.03
CA LYS A 232 -26.23 6.26 4.00
C LYS A 232 -26.57 6.72 2.58
N ILE A 233 -25.82 6.30 1.56
CA ILE A 233 -26.09 6.61 0.17
C ILE A 233 -27.17 5.64 -0.33
N PRO A 234 -28.32 6.10 -0.84
CA PRO A 234 -29.30 5.24 -1.48
C PRO A 234 -28.65 4.43 -2.62
N LYS A 235 -29.04 3.16 -2.74
CA LYS A 235 -28.57 2.30 -3.84
C LYS A 235 -28.83 2.99 -5.19
N GLY A 236 -27.81 3.07 -6.03
CA GLY A 236 -27.88 3.75 -7.33
C GLY A 236 -27.32 5.18 -7.34
N TRP A 237 -27.34 5.91 -6.24
CA TRP A 237 -26.79 7.28 -6.19
C TRP A 237 -25.26 7.31 -6.20
N ILE A 238 -24.65 6.19 -5.86
CA ILE A 238 -23.19 6.03 -5.89
C ILE A 238 -22.59 6.24 -7.31
N TYR A 239 -23.44 6.11 -8.34
CA TYR A 239 -23.05 6.35 -9.74
C TYR A 239 -23.13 7.82 -10.17
N ILE A 240 -23.52 8.72 -9.28
CA ILE A 240 -23.58 10.17 -9.55
C ILE A 240 -22.39 10.83 -8.85
N PRO A 241 -21.27 11.11 -9.55
CA PRO A 241 -20.00 11.55 -8.92
C PRO A 241 -20.15 12.84 -8.09
N GLY A 242 -20.93 13.80 -8.56
CA GLY A 242 -21.16 15.06 -7.84
C GLY A 242 -21.90 14.86 -6.52
N LEU A 243 -22.86 13.93 -6.47
CA LEU A 243 -23.61 13.62 -5.26
C LEU A 243 -22.77 12.86 -4.24
N VAL A 244 -21.95 11.89 -4.71
CA VAL A 244 -21.02 11.15 -3.86
C VAL A 244 -20.02 12.13 -3.22
N ARG A 245 -19.52 13.08 -3.99
CA ARG A 245 -18.62 14.12 -3.50
C ARG A 245 -19.30 14.97 -2.42
N LEU A 246 -20.52 15.42 -2.65
CA LEU A 246 -21.28 16.23 -1.69
C LEU A 246 -21.50 15.48 -0.36
N ILE A 247 -21.88 14.20 -0.44
CA ILE A 247 -22.09 13.34 0.74
C ILE A 247 -20.77 13.16 1.50
N ARG A 248 -19.68 12.87 0.80
CA ARG A 248 -18.35 12.72 1.37
C ARG A 248 -17.89 13.99 2.09
N GLU A 249 -18.02 15.14 1.44
CA GLU A 249 -17.65 16.43 2.03
C GLU A 249 -18.52 16.79 3.23
N GLY A 250 -19.82 16.51 3.17
CA GLY A 250 -20.74 16.68 4.29
C GLY A 250 -20.35 15.84 5.49
N TRP A 251 -19.98 14.57 5.25
CA TRP A 251 -19.53 13.66 6.30
C TRP A 251 -18.22 14.12 6.94
N GLN A 252 -17.24 14.51 6.13
CA GLN A 252 -15.94 15.02 6.61
C GLN A 252 -16.08 16.27 7.46
N ARG A 253 -17.13 17.07 7.24
CA ARG A 253 -17.48 18.25 8.04
C ARG A 253 -18.31 17.92 9.30
N GLY A 254 -18.51 16.64 9.60
CA GLY A 254 -19.29 16.18 10.75
C GLY A 254 -20.80 16.36 10.60
N LEU A 255 -21.30 16.56 9.37
CA LEU A 255 -22.73 16.74 9.09
C LEU A 255 -23.42 15.35 9.01
N LYS A 256 -24.44 15.14 9.82
CA LYS A 256 -25.09 13.82 9.99
C LYS A 256 -26.25 13.58 9.02
N SER A 257 -26.75 14.60 8.34
CA SER A 257 -27.90 14.48 7.43
C SER A 257 -27.79 15.41 6.22
N PRO A 258 -28.46 15.08 5.09
CA PRO A 258 -28.54 15.95 3.92
C PRO A 258 -29.15 17.33 4.21
N ARG A 259 -30.05 17.45 5.19
CA ARG A 259 -30.65 18.73 5.59
C ARG A 259 -29.60 19.63 6.26
N GLU A 260 -28.71 19.07 7.06
CA GLU A 260 -27.60 19.83 7.66
C GLU A 260 -26.57 20.27 6.62
N TRP A 261 -26.45 19.53 5.49
CA TRP A 261 -25.54 19.89 4.40
C TRP A 261 -26.03 21.12 3.62
N SER A 262 -27.34 21.23 3.41
CA SER A 262 -27.94 22.36 2.67
C SER A 262 -28.02 23.65 3.49
N SER A 263 -28.12 23.55 4.80
CA SER A 263 -28.29 24.73 5.68
C SER A 263 -27.00 25.53 5.96
N ARG A 264 -25.82 24.98 5.59
CA ARG A 264 -24.52 25.64 5.80
C ARG A 264 -23.88 26.19 4.52
N GLN A 265 -24.58 26.12 3.38
CA GLN A 265 -24.15 26.74 2.12
C GLN A 265 -24.92 28.03 1.81
N ALA A 266 -25.88 28.42 2.65
CA ALA A 266 -26.56 29.70 2.63
C ALA A 266 -26.00 30.59 3.76
#